data_4088fe773e99c8f8c16b41d2f0213231
#
_entry.id   4088fe773e99c8f8c16b41d2f0213231
#
_cell.length_a   1.000
_cell.length_b   1.000
_cell.length_c   1.000
_cell.angle_alpha   90.00
_cell.angle_beta   90.00
_cell.angle_gamma   90.00
#
_symmetry.space_group_name_H-M   'P 1'
#
loop_
_entity.id
_entity.type
_entity.pdbx_description
1 polymer ?
#
loop_
_entity_poly.entity_id
_entity_poly.type
_entity_poly.pdbx_seq_one_letter_code
_entity_poly.pdbx_strand_id
1 'polypeptide(L)'
;MRRDNVKQIRGNMTILNHFQVTDSIASSGQPIEAQFAEIASGGYDAIINLAMPDNENSIANEGSIITMLGMTYIHIPVPFDAPTEEHFARFSGYMDSLKDKKVWVHCVVNARVSAFLFRYLQASRGLSADDAKTPVLVAWLPKMNDVWTQFIRRAPEQL
;
A
#
# COMPACT_ATOMS: atom_id res chain seq x y z
N MET A 1 -19.56 -27.65 -1.60
CA MET A 1 -19.18 -27.20 -1.57
C MET A 1 -19.02 -26.76 -1.64
N ARG A 2 -18.99 -26.53 -1.71
CA ARG A 2 -18.65 -25.86 -1.79
C ARG A 2 -18.36 -25.08 -1.94
N ARG A 3 -18.42 -24.87 -2.04
CA ARG A 3 -17.98 -24.00 -2.17
C ARG A 3 -17.61 -23.33 -2.04
N ASP A 4 -17.80 -23.14 -1.91
CA ASP A 4 -17.20 -22.46 -1.75
C ASP A 4 -16.68 -22.16 -1.71
N ASN A 5 -16.84 -22.17 -1.73
CA ASN A 5 -16.14 -21.81 -1.71
C ASN A 5 -15.54 -21.44 -1.88
N VAL A 6 -15.63 -21.37 -2.03
CA VAL A 6 -14.90 -20.94 -2.17
C VAL A 6 -14.59 -20.36 -2.39
N LYS A 7 -14.65 -20.20 -2.40
CA LYS A 7 -14.21 -19.54 -2.49
C LYS A 7 -13.87 -18.95 -2.36
N GLN A 8 -14.12 -18.82 -2.24
CA GLN A 8 -13.71 -18.29 -1.99
C GLN A 8 -13.27 -18.00 -1.67
N ILE A 9 -13.38 -17.93 -1.73
CA ILE A 9 -12.85 -17.68 -1.47
C ILE A 9 -12.31 -17.39 -1.23
N ARG A 10 -12.39 -16.92 -0.85
CA ARG A 10 -11.78 -16.71 -0.74
C ARG A 10 -10.99 -16.28 -1.30
N GLY A 11 -11.00 -16.78 -1.27
CA GLY A 11 -9.87 -16.86 -2.15
C GLY A 11 -9.47 -15.59 -2.81
N ASN A 12 -10.36 -14.75 -2.91
CA ASN A 12 -10.13 -13.42 -3.45
C ASN A 12 -9.04 -12.68 -2.68
N MET A 13 -8.85 -13.01 -1.41
CA MET A 13 -7.87 -12.31 -0.59
C MET A 13 -6.48 -12.93 -0.71
N THR A 14 -6.16 -13.50 -1.87
CA THR A 14 -4.83 -14.02 -2.14
C THR A 14 -3.91 -13.00 -2.79
N ILE A 15 -4.24 -11.72 -2.70
CA ILE A 15 -3.36 -10.68 -3.19
C ILE A 15 -2.05 -10.73 -2.40
N LEU A 16 -0.95 -10.69 -3.11
CA LEU A 16 0.39 -10.88 -2.53
C LEU A 16 0.62 -10.00 -1.31
N ASN A 17 0.95 -10.62 -0.19
CA ASN A 17 1.29 -9.93 1.06
C ASN A 17 0.21 -8.93 1.52
N HIS A 18 -1.03 -9.25 1.28
CA HIS A 18 -2.14 -8.40 1.72
C HIS A 18 -2.20 -8.30 3.24
N PHE A 19 -2.39 -7.09 3.73
CA PHE A 19 -2.64 -6.84 5.15
C PHE A 19 -3.65 -5.71 5.30
N GLN A 20 -4.72 -5.99 6.05
CA GLN A 20 -5.73 -4.98 6.34
C GLN A 20 -5.24 -4.12 7.50
N VAL A 21 -4.81 -2.90 7.19
CA VAL A 21 -4.16 -2.01 8.15
C VAL A 21 -5.19 -1.40 9.11
N THR A 22 -6.23 -0.82 8.55
CA THR A 22 -7.40 -0.32 9.28
C THR A 22 -8.64 -0.75 8.51
N ASP A 23 -9.81 -0.39 9.01
CA ASP A 23 -11.05 -0.68 8.27
C ASP A 23 -11.07 -0.01 6.90
N SER A 24 -10.35 1.09 6.73
CA SER A 24 -10.36 1.87 5.49
C SER A 24 -9.03 1.87 4.74
N ILE A 25 -7.99 1.22 5.25
CA ILE A 25 -6.67 1.18 4.59
C ILE A 25 -6.20 -0.26 4.49
N ALA A 26 -5.96 -0.71 3.27
CA ALA A 26 -5.35 -2.01 3.01
C ALA A 26 -4.00 -1.83 2.33
N SER A 27 -3.11 -2.78 2.54
CA SER A 27 -1.78 -2.78 1.93
C SER A 27 -1.51 -4.11 1.26
N SER A 28 -0.70 -4.11 0.19
CA SER A 28 -0.31 -5.35 -0.47
C SER A 28 0.92 -5.16 -1.34
N GLY A 29 1.41 -6.26 -1.89
CA GLY A 29 2.28 -6.25 -3.05
C GLY A 29 1.46 -6.02 -4.30
N GLN A 30 2.07 -6.26 -5.48
CA GLN A 30 1.43 -5.99 -6.77
C GLN A 30 0.23 -6.92 -6.99
N PRO A 31 -0.99 -6.38 -7.08
CA PRO A 31 -2.12 -7.20 -7.52
C PRO A 31 -1.98 -7.58 -8.99
N ILE A 32 -2.50 -8.73 -9.36
CA ILE A 32 -2.66 -9.06 -10.78
C ILE A 32 -3.91 -8.37 -11.32
N GLU A 33 -4.03 -8.31 -12.64
CA GLU A 33 -5.10 -7.53 -13.25
C GLU A 33 -6.48 -7.90 -12.73
N ALA A 34 -6.79 -9.19 -12.63
CA ALA A 34 -8.11 -9.64 -12.18
C ALA A 34 -8.43 -9.20 -10.75
N GLN A 35 -7.42 -8.99 -9.93
CA GLN A 35 -7.63 -8.63 -8.53
C GLN A 35 -8.06 -7.19 -8.33
N PHE A 36 -7.82 -6.31 -9.32
CA PHE A 36 -8.32 -4.94 -9.20
C PHE A 36 -9.85 -4.91 -9.18
N ALA A 37 -10.51 -5.79 -9.92
CA ALA A 37 -11.97 -5.89 -9.87
C ALA A 37 -12.43 -6.34 -8.49
N GLU A 38 -11.69 -7.25 -7.85
CA GLU A 38 -12.01 -7.68 -6.49
C GLU A 38 -11.88 -6.54 -5.49
N ILE A 39 -10.82 -5.73 -5.64
CA ILE A 39 -10.62 -4.57 -4.77
C ILE A 39 -11.78 -3.59 -4.93
N ALA A 40 -12.17 -3.31 -6.17
CA ALA A 40 -13.31 -2.43 -6.44
C ALA A 40 -14.60 -2.97 -5.80
N SER A 41 -14.83 -4.28 -5.91
CA SER A 41 -16.01 -4.92 -5.31
C SER A 41 -15.99 -4.84 -3.78
N GLY A 42 -14.81 -4.70 -3.18
CA GLY A 42 -14.68 -4.52 -1.74
C GLY A 42 -15.01 -3.13 -1.25
N GLY A 43 -15.40 -2.22 -2.15
CA GLY A 43 -15.79 -0.88 -1.77
C GLY A 43 -14.64 0.12 -1.70
N TYR A 44 -13.48 -0.22 -2.26
CA TYR A 44 -12.35 0.70 -2.25
C TYR A 44 -12.55 1.82 -3.26
N ASP A 45 -12.18 3.02 -2.85
CA ASP A 45 -12.38 4.24 -3.64
C ASP A 45 -11.14 4.62 -4.43
N ALA A 46 -9.97 4.22 -3.97
CA ALA A 46 -8.71 4.62 -4.58
C ALA A 46 -7.63 3.56 -4.41
N ILE A 47 -6.71 3.53 -5.37
CA ILE A 47 -5.50 2.71 -5.28
C ILE A 47 -4.30 3.63 -5.41
N ILE A 48 -3.35 3.50 -4.48
CA ILE A 48 -2.06 4.21 -4.53
C ILE A 48 -0.97 3.19 -4.80
N ASN A 49 -0.18 3.41 -5.84
CA ASN A 49 0.92 2.55 -6.26
C ASN A 49 2.25 3.24 -5.99
N LEU A 50 3.10 2.62 -5.17
CA LEU A 50 4.43 3.16 -4.86
C LEU A 50 5.55 2.45 -5.65
N ALA A 51 5.22 1.50 -6.52
CA ALA A 51 6.23 0.75 -7.25
C ALA A 51 6.74 1.54 -8.45
N MET A 52 7.97 1.25 -8.84
CA MET A 52 8.52 1.78 -10.09
C MET A 52 7.83 1.09 -11.27
N PRO A 53 7.59 1.81 -12.36
CA PRO A 53 6.86 1.24 -13.50
C PRO A 53 7.68 0.24 -14.32
N ASP A 54 8.98 0.21 -14.15
CA ASP A 54 9.88 -0.63 -14.94
C ASP A 54 10.21 -1.97 -14.29
N ASN A 55 9.46 -2.41 -13.27
CA ASN A 55 9.67 -3.74 -12.70
C ASN A 55 8.90 -4.79 -13.51
N GLU A 56 9.38 -6.04 -13.43
CA GLU A 56 8.82 -7.12 -14.26
C GLU A 56 7.38 -7.50 -13.86
N ASN A 57 6.94 -7.11 -12.66
CA ASN A 57 5.59 -7.43 -12.20
C ASN A 57 4.61 -6.29 -12.48
N SER A 58 5.07 -5.17 -13.01
CA SER A 58 4.19 -4.03 -13.26
C SER A 58 3.18 -4.34 -14.35
N ILE A 59 2.02 -3.69 -14.25
CA ILE A 59 0.96 -3.83 -15.24
C ILE A 59 0.93 -2.54 -16.05
N ALA A 60 1.25 -2.64 -17.35
CA ALA A 60 1.51 -1.48 -18.20
C ALA A 60 0.37 -0.48 -18.23
N ASN A 61 -0.88 -0.94 -18.17
CA ASN A 61 -2.05 -0.08 -18.22
C ASN A 61 -2.84 -0.08 -16.91
N GLU A 62 -2.13 -0.20 -15.80
CA GLU A 62 -2.77 -0.32 -14.47
C GLU A 62 -3.73 0.83 -14.19
N GLY A 63 -3.31 2.07 -14.46
CA GLY A 63 -4.17 3.23 -14.20
C GLY A 63 -5.47 3.20 -15.00
N SER A 64 -5.39 2.77 -16.26
CA SER A 64 -6.57 2.64 -17.10
C SER A 64 -7.53 1.59 -16.56
N ILE A 65 -6.99 0.43 -16.17
CA ILE A 65 -7.80 -0.64 -15.59
C ILE A 65 -8.53 -0.15 -14.34
N ILE A 66 -7.81 0.51 -13.45
CA ILE A 66 -8.35 0.95 -12.16
C ILE A 66 -9.42 2.02 -12.37
N THR A 67 -9.15 3.01 -13.24
CA THR A 67 -10.12 4.08 -13.47
C THR A 67 -11.38 3.57 -14.19
N MET A 68 -11.25 2.58 -15.04
CA MET A 68 -12.42 1.96 -15.68
C MET A 68 -13.27 1.17 -14.68
N LEU A 69 -12.70 0.78 -13.55
CA LEU A 69 -13.44 0.15 -12.46
C LEU A 69 -14.08 1.15 -11.50
N GLY A 70 -13.94 2.45 -11.78
CA GLY A 70 -14.56 3.49 -10.97
C GLY A 70 -13.73 3.97 -9.79
N MET A 71 -12.47 3.53 -9.69
CA MET A 71 -11.58 3.96 -8.60
C MET A 71 -10.64 5.05 -9.09
N THR A 72 -10.16 5.87 -8.15
CA THR A 72 -9.09 6.82 -8.42
C THR A 72 -7.74 6.09 -8.38
N TYR A 73 -6.86 6.41 -9.34
CA TYR A 73 -5.51 5.84 -9.37
C TYR A 73 -4.48 6.91 -9.10
N ILE A 74 -3.60 6.67 -8.13
CA ILE A 74 -2.52 7.58 -7.78
C ILE A 74 -1.21 6.80 -7.84
N HIS A 75 -0.27 7.25 -8.67
CA HIS A 75 1.03 6.60 -8.81
C HIS A 75 2.13 7.53 -8.30
N ILE A 76 2.82 7.09 -7.25
CA ILE A 76 3.98 7.79 -6.69
C ILE A 76 5.15 6.82 -6.81
N PRO A 77 5.90 6.83 -7.93
CA PRO A 77 6.98 5.86 -8.10
C PRO A 77 8.12 6.17 -7.13
N VAL A 78 8.40 5.21 -6.25
CA VAL A 78 9.45 5.33 -5.24
C VAL A 78 10.54 4.31 -5.56
N PRO A 79 11.74 4.75 -5.99
CA PRO A 79 12.84 3.81 -6.19
C PRO A 79 13.18 3.14 -4.88
N PHE A 80 13.41 1.83 -4.92
CA PHE A 80 13.67 1.09 -3.69
C PHE A 80 14.95 1.54 -2.98
N ASP A 81 15.94 2.01 -3.73
CA ASP A 81 17.21 2.45 -3.17
C ASP A 81 17.25 3.94 -2.85
N ALA A 82 16.19 4.69 -3.11
CA ALA A 82 16.19 6.14 -2.96
C ALA A 82 14.83 6.73 -2.58
N PRO A 83 14.23 6.30 -1.45
CA PRO A 83 13.03 6.97 -0.95
C PRO A 83 13.40 8.37 -0.45
N THR A 84 12.55 9.36 -0.72
CA THR A 84 12.81 10.74 -0.32
C THR A 84 11.70 11.28 0.56
N GLU A 85 11.98 12.39 1.24
CA GLU A 85 10.96 13.10 2.02
C GLU A 85 9.88 13.68 1.11
N GLU A 86 10.24 14.03 -0.12
CA GLU A 86 9.23 14.51 -1.07
C GLU A 86 8.25 13.42 -1.44
N HIS A 87 8.73 12.19 -1.67
CA HIS A 87 7.86 11.05 -1.90
C HIS A 87 6.88 10.88 -0.73
N PHE A 88 7.41 10.98 0.49
CA PHE A 88 6.58 10.79 1.67
C PHE A 88 5.56 11.92 1.83
N ALA A 89 5.96 13.16 1.56
CA ALA A 89 5.03 14.29 1.65
C ALA A 89 3.88 14.13 0.66
N ARG A 90 4.16 13.69 -0.56
CA ARG A 90 3.12 13.43 -1.56
C ARG A 90 2.19 12.33 -1.10
N PHE A 91 2.76 11.23 -0.61
CA PHE A 91 1.96 10.12 -0.10
C PHE A 91 1.03 10.60 1.02
N SER A 92 1.58 11.32 2.00
CA SER A 92 0.81 11.81 3.13
C SER A 92 -0.31 12.75 2.69
N GLY A 93 -0.01 13.64 1.74
CA GLY A 93 -1.00 14.57 1.22
C GLY A 93 -2.17 13.84 0.54
N TYR A 94 -1.87 12.84 -0.28
CA TYR A 94 -2.93 12.07 -0.92
C TYR A 94 -3.72 11.26 0.11
N MET A 95 -3.04 10.63 1.06
CA MET A 95 -3.74 9.86 2.10
C MET A 95 -4.65 10.76 2.93
N ASP A 96 -4.20 11.96 3.27
CA ASP A 96 -5.03 12.90 4.03
C ASP A 96 -6.23 13.36 3.22
N SER A 97 -6.07 13.57 1.92
CA SER A 97 -7.20 13.97 1.07
C SER A 97 -8.23 12.85 0.94
N LEU A 98 -7.83 11.62 1.20
CA LEU A 98 -8.69 10.44 1.09
C LEU A 98 -9.09 9.87 2.46
N LYS A 99 -8.98 10.66 3.51
CA LYS A 99 -9.18 10.14 4.88
C LYS A 99 -10.57 9.58 5.13
N ASP A 100 -11.57 10.04 4.38
CA ASP A 100 -12.95 9.56 4.51
C ASP A 100 -13.28 8.47 3.48
N LYS A 101 -12.27 7.94 2.80
CA LYS A 101 -12.42 6.96 1.74
C LYS A 101 -11.71 5.66 2.10
N LYS A 102 -12.01 4.59 1.35
CA LYS A 102 -11.28 3.33 1.48
C LYS A 102 -10.17 3.31 0.44
N VAL A 103 -8.94 3.11 0.89
CA VAL A 103 -7.75 3.22 0.05
C VAL A 103 -6.95 1.93 0.13
N TRP A 104 -6.57 1.42 -1.04
CA TRP A 104 -5.68 0.26 -1.16
C TRP A 104 -4.32 0.76 -1.64
N VAL A 105 -3.25 0.45 -0.88
CA VAL A 105 -1.91 0.92 -1.21
C VAL A 105 -1.04 -0.29 -1.55
N HIS A 106 -0.34 -0.25 -2.68
CA HIS A 106 0.53 -1.36 -3.05
C HIS A 106 1.88 -0.90 -3.60
N CYS A 107 2.82 -1.80 -3.60
CA CYS A 107 4.07 -1.70 -4.34
C CYS A 107 4.35 -3.09 -4.94
N VAL A 108 5.60 -3.56 -4.97
CA VAL A 108 5.86 -4.90 -5.53
C VAL A 108 5.57 -5.99 -4.50
N VAL A 109 6.12 -5.86 -3.28
CA VAL A 109 6.00 -6.89 -2.22
C VAL A 109 5.49 -6.34 -0.89
N ASN A 110 4.95 -5.15 -0.87
CA ASN A 110 4.42 -4.46 0.34
C ASN A 110 5.51 -3.86 1.25
N ALA A 111 6.77 -3.88 0.86
CA ALA A 111 7.83 -3.35 1.73
C ALA A 111 7.79 -1.82 1.81
N ARG A 112 7.83 -1.14 0.65
CA ARG A 112 7.79 0.34 0.62
C ARG A 112 6.50 0.86 1.24
N VAL A 113 5.39 0.22 0.91
CA VAL A 113 4.08 0.58 1.47
C VAL A 113 4.12 0.51 3.00
N SER A 114 4.66 -0.57 3.53
CA SER A 114 4.70 -0.78 4.99
C SER A 114 5.55 0.27 5.68
N ALA A 115 6.68 0.67 5.08
CA ALA A 115 7.53 1.72 5.63
C ALA A 115 6.85 3.10 5.57
N PHE A 116 6.19 3.42 4.45
CA PHE A 116 5.46 4.69 4.31
C PHE A 116 4.29 4.75 5.28
N LEU A 117 3.53 3.67 5.38
CA LEU A 117 2.39 3.63 6.32
C LEU A 117 2.84 3.71 7.77
N PHE A 118 3.99 3.12 8.11
CA PHE A 118 4.52 3.20 9.46
C PHE A 118 4.68 4.67 9.91
N ARG A 119 5.25 5.50 9.04
CA ARG A 119 5.39 6.91 9.34
C ARG A 119 4.05 7.65 9.30
N TYR A 120 3.26 7.39 8.26
CA TYR A 120 2.01 8.10 8.05
C TYR A 120 1.02 7.87 9.19
N LEU A 121 0.88 6.64 9.62
CA LEU A 121 -0.10 6.30 10.65
C LEU A 121 0.23 6.96 11.98
N GLN A 122 1.52 7.10 12.29
CA GLN A 122 1.93 7.80 13.50
C GLN A 122 1.73 9.31 13.39
N ALA A 123 2.10 9.88 12.23
CA ALA A 123 2.05 11.33 12.04
C ALA A 123 0.64 11.85 11.89
N SER A 124 -0.22 11.13 11.18
CA SER A 124 -1.52 11.65 10.75
C SER A 124 -2.72 10.93 11.34
N ARG A 125 -2.54 9.74 11.87
CA ARG A 125 -3.66 8.95 12.41
C ARG A 125 -3.51 8.65 13.90
N GLY A 126 -2.46 9.14 14.53
CA GLY A 126 -2.28 9.03 15.96
C GLY A 126 -1.96 7.63 16.49
N LEU A 127 -1.55 6.70 15.62
CA LEU A 127 -1.20 5.37 16.08
C LEU A 127 0.17 5.37 16.75
N SER A 128 0.35 4.44 17.71
CA SER A 128 1.66 4.20 18.30
C SER A 128 2.57 3.54 17.26
N ALA A 129 3.89 3.57 17.50
CA ALA A 129 4.84 2.88 16.64
C ALA A 129 4.51 1.39 16.53
N ASP A 130 4.14 0.75 17.63
CA ASP A 130 3.80 -0.68 17.59
C ASP A 130 2.55 -0.94 16.74
N ASP A 131 1.54 -0.11 16.86
CA ASP A 131 0.30 -0.29 16.10
C ASP A 131 0.45 0.07 14.63
N ALA A 132 1.46 0.87 14.30
CA ALA A 132 1.71 1.29 12.92
C ALA A 132 2.51 0.28 12.10
N LYS A 133 3.05 -0.77 12.71
CA LYS A 133 3.84 -1.78 12.01
C LYS A 133 2.94 -2.81 11.35
N THR A 134 3.25 -3.12 10.09
CA THR A 134 2.62 -4.26 9.42
C THR A 134 3.47 -5.50 9.64
N PRO A 135 2.92 -6.70 9.42
CA PRO A 135 3.75 -7.93 9.50
C PRO A 135 4.93 -7.92 8.52
N VAL A 136 4.77 -7.32 7.34
CA VAL A 136 5.86 -7.20 6.38
C VAL A 136 6.98 -6.34 6.94
N LEU A 137 6.66 -5.22 7.57
CA LEU A 137 7.67 -4.36 8.17
C LEU A 137 8.40 -5.09 9.30
N VAL A 138 7.67 -5.77 10.17
CA VAL A 138 8.27 -6.52 11.28
C VAL A 138 9.26 -7.55 10.76
N ALA A 139 8.90 -8.29 9.71
CA ALA A 139 9.79 -9.29 9.12
C ALA A 139 11.01 -8.67 8.45
N TRP A 140 10.88 -7.44 7.93
CA TRP A 140 11.94 -6.76 7.21
C TRP A 140 12.95 -6.08 8.13
N LEU A 141 12.50 -5.57 9.28
CA LEU A 141 13.34 -4.76 10.17
C LEU A 141 14.72 -5.35 10.47
N PRO A 142 14.85 -6.65 10.79
CA PRO A 142 16.16 -7.20 11.14
C PRO A 142 17.20 -7.16 10.00
N LYS A 143 16.74 -7.06 8.75
CA LYS A 143 17.63 -7.07 7.58
C LYS A 143 17.50 -5.80 6.75
N MET A 144 16.87 -4.77 7.30
CA MET A 144 16.67 -3.51 6.60
C MET A 144 18.00 -2.77 6.44
N ASN A 145 18.23 -2.21 5.25
CA ASN A 145 19.47 -1.45 5.00
C ASN A 145 19.39 -0.06 5.64
N ASP A 146 20.51 0.68 5.57
CA ASP A 146 20.61 1.99 6.23
C ASP A 146 19.66 3.02 5.65
N VAL A 147 19.45 2.99 4.33
CA VAL A 147 18.57 3.95 3.67
C VAL A 147 17.16 3.88 4.25
N TRP A 148 16.60 2.67 4.34
CA TRP A 148 15.25 2.48 4.86
C TRP A 148 15.18 2.61 6.38
N THR A 149 16.26 2.21 7.07
CA THR A 149 16.34 2.40 8.52
C THR A 149 16.26 3.88 8.87
N GLN A 150 16.99 4.72 8.14
CA GLN A 150 16.92 6.16 8.34
C GLN A 150 15.56 6.72 7.96
N PHE A 151 14.98 6.22 6.86
CA PHE A 151 13.68 6.70 6.41
C PHE A 151 12.60 6.50 7.48
N ILE A 152 12.52 5.30 8.06
CA ILE A 152 11.45 5.00 9.04
C ILE A 152 11.67 5.68 10.39
N ARG A 153 12.89 6.17 10.65
CA ARG A 153 13.20 6.83 11.92
C ARG A 153 12.89 8.32 11.92
N ARG A 154 12.49 8.88 10.80
CA ARG A 154 12.15 10.30 10.76
C ARG A 154 10.98 10.60 11.67
N ALA A 155 11.11 11.67 12.46
CA ALA A 155 10.06 12.05 13.40
C ALA A 155 8.83 12.57 12.65
N PRO A 156 7.62 12.30 13.17
CA PRO A 156 6.39 12.73 12.51
C PRO A 156 6.33 14.23 12.24
N GLU A 157 6.84 15.05 13.13
CA GLU A 157 6.80 16.50 13.01
C GLU A 157 7.73 17.07 11.95
N GLN A 158 8.50 16.23 11.27
CA GLN A 158 9.37 16.65 10.17
C GLN A 158 8.70 16.62 8.81
N LEU A 159 7.40 16.40 8.77
CA LEU A 159 6.62 16.36 7.53
C LEU A 159 6.30 17.74 6.99
#